data_793d8a03f7be0a0bda9e62e933f64c85
#
_entry.id   793d8a03f7be0a0bda9e62e933f64c85
#
_cell.length_a   1.000
_cell.length_b   1.000
_cell.length_c   1.000
_cell.angle_alpha   90.00
_cell.angle_beta   90.00
_cell.angle_gamma   90.00
#
_symmetry.space_group_name_H-M   'P 1'
#
loop_
_entity.id
_entity.type
_entity.pdbx_description
1 polymer ?
#
loop_
_entity_poly.entity_id
_entity_poly.type
_entity_poly.pdbx_seq_one_letter_code
_entity_poly.pdbx_strand_id
1 'polypeptide(L)'
;THRSFWFSKFKDYPQLLQEDSIIREFINTKSQAAGISKIEISRDSYNAQIIVTIHSARPEVLVGKDGLTLNQIYSVLNKKIANGQKLTINVQEVLNPDLQAELIGDFIVEQLEKRVAFRRVLKLAIARARVAGAEGIKVQVAGRLNGAEIARTAWIREGRVPLQTLRADVDYASKRANTTYGVLGIKVWLFRGEIV
;
A
#
# COMPACT_ATOMS: atom_id res chain seq x y z
N THR A 1 7.85 1.26 -10.35
CA THR A 1 7.58 2.63 -9.87
C THR A 1 8.31 2.89 -8.57
N HIS A 2 9.21 3.89 -8.58
CA HIS A 2 9.97 4.26 -7.40
C HIS A 2 9.07 4.94 -6.36
N ARG A 3 9.35 4.67 -5.08
CA ARG A 3 8.62 5.25 -3.93
C ARG A 3 9.51 6.16 -3.07
N SER A 4 10.80 6.24 -3.39
CA SER A 4 11.77 7.13 -2.76
C SER A 4 12.57 7.85 -3.84
N PHE A 5 12.65 9.17 -3.75
CA PHE A 5 13.26 10.06 -4.73
C PHE A 5 14.33 10.90 -4.04
N TRP A 6 15.53 10.34 -3.91
CA TRP A 6 16.66 11.03 -3.30
C TRP A 6 17.99 10.38 -3.72
N PHE A 7 19.04 11.15 -3.59
CA PHE A 7 20.42 10.73 -3.81
C PHE A 7 21.26 11.04 -2.57
N SER A 8 22.22 10.18 -2.24
CA SER A 8 23.15 10.41 -1.15
C SER A 8 24.55 9.86 -1.45
N LYS A 9 25.55 10.33 -0.68
CA LYS A 9 26.88 9.75 -0.66
C LYS A 9 26.81 8.35 -0.03
N PHE A 10 27.76 7.48 -0.39
CA PHE A 10 27.81 6.10 0.08
C PHE A 10 27.81 5.97 1.61
N LYS A 11 28.46 6.90 2.33
CA LYS A 11 28.54 6.89 3.79
C LYS A 11 27.19 7.16 4.47
N ASP A 12 26.37 8.02 3.87
CA ASP A 12 25.12 8.49 4.48
C ASP A 12 23.92 7.61 4.07
N TYR A 13 24.09 6.81 3.01
CA TYR A 13 23.02 5.99 2.44
C TYR A 13 22.34 5.05 3.45
N PRO A 14 23.06 4.29 4.32
CA PRO A 14 22.43 3.38 5.27
C PRO A 14 21.53 4.10 6.27
N GLN A 15 21.94 5.28 6.75
CA GLN A 15 21.15 6.06 7.71
C GLN A 15 19.86 6.57 7.08
N LEU A 16 19.94 7.13 5.87
CA LEU A 16 18.77 7.63 5.15
C LEU A 16 17.79 6.51 4.80
N LEU A 17 18.28 5.32 4.45
CA LEU A 17 17.43 4.15 4.20
C LEU A 17 16.73 3.68 5.48
N GLN A 18 17.42 3.70 6.62
CA GLN A 18 16.83 3.36 7.92
C GLN A 18 15.75 4.36 8.31
N GLU A 19 15.98 5.65 8.11
CA GLU A 19 14.97 6.70 8.33
C GLU A 19 13.72 6.49 7.46
N ASP A 20 13.89 6.19 6.17
CA ASP A 20 12.77 5.90 5.26
C ASP A 20 11.98 4.68 5.73
N SER A 21 12.64 3.63 6.22
CA SER A 21 11.98 2.44 6.77
C SER A 21 11.15 2.79 8.01
N ILE A 22 11.70 3.59 8.92
CA ILE A 22 11.00 4.05 10.14
C ILE A 22 9.77 4.90 9.79
N ILE A 23 9.90 5.81 8.82
CA ILE A 23 8.78 6.65 8.34
C ILE A 23 7.66 5.76 7.81
N ARG A 24 7.98 4.83 6.90
CA ARG A 24 6.99 3.94 6.27
C ARG A 24 6.31 3.04 7.29
N GLU A 25 7.07 2.41 8.16
CA GLU A 25 6.55 1.52 9.20
C GLU A 25 5.62 2.27 10.16
N PHE A 26 6.04 3.44 10.63
CA PHE A 26 5.24 4.25 11.54
C PHE A 26 3.91 4.70 10.92
N ILE A 27 3.95 5.20 9.68
CA ILE A 27 2.76 5.64 8.97
C ILE A 27 1.82 4.45 8.72
N ASN A 28 2.33 3.32 8.23
CA ASN A 28 1.53 2.12 7.98
C ASN A 28 0.86 1.59 9.25
N THR A 29 1.59 1.58 10.38
CA THR A 29 1.04 1.07 11.65
C THR A 29 -0.05 1.98 12.22
N LYS A 30 0.14 3.30 12.17
CA LYS A 30 -0.82 4.26 12.74
C LYS A 30 -2.03 4.54 11.87
N SER A 31 -1.92 4.33 10.58
CA SER A 31 -2.89 4.80 9.60
C SER A 31 -3.55 3.68 8.79
N GLN A 32 -3.61 2.46 9.33
CA GLN A 32 -4.27 1.32 8.66
C GLN A 32 -5.72 1.62 8.27
N ALA A 33 -6.46 2.34 9.13
CA ALA A 33 -7.85 2.72 8.86
C ALA A 33 -8.02 3.74 7.74
N ALA A 34 -6.96 4.48 7.40
CA ALA A 34 -7.00 5.53 6.37
C ALA A 34 -6.92 4.98 4.94
N GLY A 35 -6.54 3.71 4.75
CA GLY A 35 -6.37 3.11 3.44
C GLY A 35 -5.26 3.80 2.65
N ILE A 36 -4.00 3.49 2.98
CA ILE A 36 -2.83 4.06 2.32
C ILE A 36 -2.53 3.25 1.05
N SER A 37 -2.55 3.92 -0.09
CA SER A 37 -2.17 3.32 -1.37
C SER A 37 -0.66 3.37 -1.58
N LYS A 38 -0.03 4.54 -1.32
CA LYS A 38 1.37 4.78 -1.62
C LYS A 38 1.95 5.83 -0.68
N ILE A 39 3.20 5.64 -0.27
CA ILE A 39 3.98 6.64 0.46
C ILE A 39 5.19 6.98 -0.38
N GLU A 40 5.32 8.23 -0.79
CA GLU A 40 6.45 8.76 -1.53
C GLU A 40 7.31 9.60 -0.60
N ILE A 41 8.62 9.40 -0.64
CA ILE A 41 9.58 10.15 0.16
C ILE A 41 10.55 10.83 -0.80
N SER A 42 10.58 12.14 -0.77
CA SER A 42 11.53 12.96 -1.52
C SER A 42 12.42 13.72 -0.54
N ARG A 43 13.72 13.74 -0.80
CA ARG A 43 14.69 14.48 0.01
C ARG A 43 15.40 15.50 -0.86
N ASP A 44 15.34 16.75 -0.43
CA ASP A 44 16.10 17.83 -1.05
C ASP A 44 17.38 18.08 -0.26
N SER A 45 18.51 17.79 -0.90
CA SER A 45 19.84 17.96 -0.30
C SER A 45 20.22 19.43 -0.10
N TYR A 46 19.67 20.35 -0.91
CA TYR A 46 19.96 21.77 -0.81
C TYR A 46 19.28 22.43 0.39
N ASN A 47 18.00 22.11 0.60
CA ASN A 47 17.18 22.75 1.64
C ASN A 47 17.12 21.92 2.92
N ALA A 48 17.84 20.78 2.99
CA ALA A 48 17.76 19.83 4.09
C ALA A 48 16.32 19.49 4.47
N GLN A 49 15.45 19.31 3.46
CA GLN A 49 14.03 19.09 3.61
C GLN A 49 13.64 17.66 3.20
N ILE A 50 12.81 17.04 4.03
CA ILE A 50 12.18 15.74 3.74
C ILE A 50 10.71 15.99 3.43
N ILE A 51 10.27 15.61 2.24
CA ILE A 51 8.88 15.72 1.82
C ILE A 51 8.32 14.31 1.76
N VAL A 52 7.32 14.04 2.60
CA VAL A 52 6.59 12.77 2.64
C VAL A 52 5.20 12.99 2.07
N THR A 53 4.92 12.41 0.91
CA THR A 53 3.60 12.45 0.28
C THR A 53 2.88 11.13 0.51
N ILE A 54 1.73 11.20 1.18
CA ILE A 54 0.90 10.04 1.52
C ILE A 54 -0.34 10.05 0.64
N HIS A 55 -0.49 9.02 -0.19
CA HIS A 55 -1.69 8.82 -1.00
C HIS A 55 -2.67 7.95 -0.22
N SER A 56 -3.84 8.50 0.14
CA SER A 56 -4.83 7.86 0.98
C SER A 56 -6.22 7.88 0.35
N ALA A 57 -6.99 6.81 0.58
CA ALA A 57 -8.40 6.74 0.20
C ALA A 57 -9.30 7.58 1.12
N ARG A 58 -8.84 7.83 2.36
CA ARG A 58 -9.59 8.58 3.39
C ARG A 58 -8.67 9.59 4.08
N PRO A 59 -8.37 10.72 3.43
CA PRO A 59 -7.46 11.73 3.98
C PRO A 59 -7.93 12.29 5.32
N GLU A 60 -9.24 12.37 5.53
CA GLU A 60 -9.85 12.89 6.77
C GLU A 60 -9.40 12.11 8.02
N VAL A 61 -9.21 10.80 7.90
CA VAL A 61 -8.75 9.94 9.00
C VAL A 61 -7.30 10.24 9.36
N LEU A 62 -6.47 10.57 8.36
CA LEU A 62 -5.06 10.95 8.56
C LEU A 62 -4.92 12.34 9.16
N VAL A 63 -5.69 13.29 8.66
CA VAL A 63 -5.66 14.67 9.14
C VAL A 63 -6.27 14.75 10.54
N GLY A 64 -7.40 14.03 10.75
CA GLY A 64 -8.16 14.07 12.01
C GLY A 64 -8.90 15.39 12.20
N LYS A 65 -9.59 15.52 13.33
CA LYS A 65 -10.26 16.78 13.70
C LYS A 65 -9.20 17.85 13.93
N ASP A 66 -9.34 18.98 13.25
CA ASP A 66 -8.45 20.14 13.37
C ASP A 66 -6.95 19.86 13.15
N GLY A 67 -6.62 18.79 12.40
CA GLY A 67 -5.22 18.43 12.12
C GLY A 67 -4.47 17.77 13.30
N LEU A 68 -5.16 17.39 14.37
CA LEU A 68 -4.53 16.83 15.58
C LEU A 68 -3.75 15.55 15.29
N THR A 69 -4.33 14.64 14.49
CA THR A 69 -3.68 13.35 14.17
C THR A 69 -2.42 13.57 13.34
N LEU A 70 -2.48 14.45 12.35
CA LEU A 70 -1.33 14.78 11.50
C LEU A 70 -0.22 15.43 12.30
N ASN A 71 -0.56 16.35 13.22
CA ASN A 71 0.40 17.00 14.11
C ASN A 71 1.07 16.00 15.09
N GLN A 72 0.33 15.00 15.56
CA GLN A 72 0.89 13.91 16.36
C GLN A 72 1.89 13.08 15.54
N ILE A 73 1.51 12.70 14.31
CA ILE A 73 2.40 11.96 13.38
C ILE A 73 3.67 12.78 13.14
N TYR A 74 3.52 14.07 12.83
CA TYR A 74 4.64 14.99 12.60
C TYR A 74 5.57 15.08 13.81
N SER A 75 5.04 15.27 15.02
CA SER A 75 5.83 15.43 16.24
C SER A 75 6.64 14.17 16.59
N VAL A 76 6.05 12.98 16.38
CA VAL A 76 6.74 11.71 16.64
C VAL A 76 7.81 11.43 15.58
N LEU A 77 7.50 11.67 14.30
CA LEU A 77 8.47 11.49 13.21
C LEU A 77 9.65 12.47 13.35
N ASN A 78 9.37 13.73 13.67
CA ASN A 78 10.42 14.73 13.85
C ASN A 78 11.39 14.37 14.99
N LYS A 79 10.89 13.75 16.06
CA LYS A 79 11.74 13.24 17.15
C LYS A 79 12.60 12.03 16.73
N LYS A 80 12.09 11.17 15.84
CA LYS A 80 12.80 9.97 15.37
C LYS A 80 13.83 10.26 14.30
N ILE A 81 13.60 11.31 13.51
CA ILE A 81 14.46 11.71 12.36
C ILE A 81 15.45 12.82 12.77
N ALA A 82 15.77 12.98 14.01
CA ALA A 82 16.48 14.07 14.73
C ALA A 82 17.73 14.72 14.08
N ASN A 83 17.91 14.67 12.78
CA ASN A 83 19.08 15.20 12.05
C ASN A 83 18.95 16.67 11.64
N GLY A 84 18.07 17.46 12.26
CA GLY A 84 17.90 18.89 11.96
C GLY A 84 17.27 19.19 10.59
N GLN A 85 16.75 18.17 9.90
CA GLN A 85 16.07 18.32 8.61
C GLN A 85 14.61 18.71 8.83
N LYS A 86 14.10 19.60 7.95
CA LYS A 86 12.70 20.02 7.99
C LYS A 86 11.81 18.96 7.37
N LEU A 87 10.92 18.37 8.15
CA LEU A 87 9.93 17.41 7.66
C LEU A 87 8.69 18.14 7.15
N THR A 88 8.19 17.78 5.98
CA THR A 88 6.90 18.24 5.44
C THR A 88 6.07 17.03 5.07
N ILE A 89 4.83 16.96 5.54
CA ILE A 89 3.92 15.86 5.25
C ILE A 89 2.79 16.40 4.38
N ASN A 90 2.66 15.86 3.17
CA ASN A 90 1.59 16.16 2.24
C ASN A 90 0.64 14.95 2.18
N VAL A 91 -0.67 15.20 2.27
CA VAL A 91 -1.69 14.17 2.11
C VAL A 91 -2.42 14.40 0.80
N GLN A 92 -2.44 13.39 -0.06
CA GLN A 92 -3.15 13.40 -1.33
C GLN A 92 -4.27 12.37 -1.32
N GLU A 93 -5.43 12.77 -1.79
CA GLU A 93 -6.58 11.89 -1.95
C GLU A 93 -6.44 11.01 -3.18
N VAL A 94 -6.83 9.75 -3.06
CA VAL A 94 -6.95 8.80 -4.16
C VAL A 94 -8.39 8.77 -4.63
N LEU A 95 -8.64 9.32 -5.82
CA LEU A 95 -9.99 9.46 -6.38
C LEU A 95 -10.70 8.09 -6.53
N ASN A 96 -9.98 7.06 -7.02
CA ASN A 96 -10.52 5.73 -7.27
C ASN A 96 -9.78 4.68 -6.43
N PRO A 97 -10.19 4.43 -5.18
CA PRO A 97 -9.52 3.47 -4.31
C PRO A 97 -9.59 2.02 -4.83
N ASP A 98 -10.68 1.64 -5.48
CA ASP A 98 -10.87 0.29 -6.04
C ASP A 98 -10.06 0.05 -7.34
N LEU A 99 -9.34 1.07 -7.86
CA LEU A 99 -8.34 0.96 -8.93
C LEU A 99 -6.89 0.94 -8.41
N GLN A 100 -6.69 0.72 -7.11
CA GLN A 100 -5.37 0.58 -6.49
C GLN A 100 -5.18 -0.83 -5.96
N ALA A 101 -4.18 -1.55 -6.46
CA ALA A 101 -3.93 -2.94 -6.06
C ALA A 101 -3.64 -3.06 -4.55
N GLU A 102 -2.97 -2.06 -3.97
CA GLU A 102 -2.65 -2.00 -2.54
C GLU A 102 -3.92 -1.99 -1.68
N LEU A 103 -4.90 -1.14 -2.02
CA LEU A 103 -6.15 -1.00 -1.27
C LEU A 103 -7.07 -2.21 -1.44
N ILE A 104 -7.11 -2.80 -2.64
CA ILE A 104 -7.79 -4.09 -2.85
C ILE A 104 -7.14 -5.18 -2.01
N GLY A 105 -5.81 -5.19 -1.93
CA GLY A 105 -5.06 -6.10 -1.07
C GLY A 105 -5.44 -5.97 0.39
N ASP A 106 -5.49 -4.75 0.91
CA ASP A 106 -5.89 -4.46 2.30
C ASP A 106 -7.32 -4.89 2.59
N PHE A 107 -8.25 -4.64 1.65
CA PHE A 107 -9.61 -5.13 1.75
C PHE A 107 -9.66 -6.67 1.85
N ILE A 108 -8.89 -7.38 1.03
CA ILE A 108 -8.83 -8.85 1.07
C ILE A 108 -8.26 -9.33 2.40
N VAL A 109 -7.19 -8.69 2.92
CA VAL A 109 -6.60 -8.99 4.23
C VAL A 109 -7.64 -8.88 5.33
N GLU A 110 -8.33 -7.75 5.41
CA GLU A 110 -9.36 -7.49 6.42
C GLU A 110 -10.48 -8.55 6.42
N GLN A 111 -10.96 -8.94 5.23
CA GLN A 111 -12.00 -9.95 5.12
C GLN A 111 -11.52 -11.35 5.51
N LEU A 112 -10.27 -11.71 5.17
CA LEU A 112 -9.69 -13.01 5.53
C LEU A 112 -9.41 -13.11 7.04
N GLU A 113 -8.97 -12.03 7.67
CA GLU A 113 -8.79 -11.94 9.13
C GLU A 113 -10.13 -12.05 9.88
N LYS A 114 -11.22 -11.53 9.29
CA LYS A 114 -12.61 -11.73 9.74
C LYS A 114 -13.17 -13.14 9.44
N ARG A 115 -12.33 -14.06 8.96
CA ARG A 115 -12.67 -15.46 8.66
C ARG A 115 -13.76 -15.64 7.59
N VAL A 116 -13.90 -14.70 6.68
CA VAL A 116 -14.79 -14.85 5.51
C VAL A 116 -14.19 -15.89 4.55
N ALA A 117 -15.03 -16.74 3.96
CA ALA A 117 -14.58 -17.76 3.00
C ALA A 117 -13.81 -17.13 1.83
N PHE A 118 -12.58 -17.58 1.60
CA PHE A 118 -11.66 -16.98 0.63
C PHE A 118 -12.26 -16.85 -0.79
N ARG A 119 -13.05 -17.86 -1.25
CA ARG A 119 -13.67 -17.80 -2.57
C ARG A 119 -14.66 -16.64 -2.71
N ARG A 120 -15.40 -16.34 -1.65
CA ARG A 120 -16.34 -15.20 -1.62
C ARG A 120 -15.57 -13.88 -1.64
N VAL A 121 -14.52 -13.78 -0.84
CA VAL A 121 -13.67 -12.58 -0.77
C VAL A 121 -13.04 -12.28 -2.13
N LEU A 122 -12.46 -13.27 -2.81
CA LEU A 122 -11.86 -13.09 -4.12
C LEU A 122 -12.88 -12.61 -5.17
N LYS A 123 -14.06 -13.22 -5.22
CA LYS A 123 -15.13 -12.79 -6.14
C LYS A 123 -15.58 -11.36 -5.85
N LEU A 124 -15.72 -10.99 -4.57
CA LEU A 124 -16.14 -9.65 -4.18
C LEU A 124 -15.08 -8.60 -4.55
N ALA A 125 -13.80 -8.88 -4.32
CA ALA A 125 -12.69 -8.00 -4.69
C ALA A 125 -12.64 -7.76 -6.21
N ILE A 126 -12.81 -8.83 -6.99
CA ILE A 126 -12.85 -8.75 -8.45
C ILE A 126 -14.05 -7.93 -8.93
N ALA A 127 -15.23 -8.16 -8.38
CA ALA A 127 -16.43 -7.42 -8.74
C ALA A 127 -16.26 -5.90 -8.46
N ARG A 128 -15.68 -5.52 -7.31
CA ARG A 128 -15.40 -4.11 -6.98
C ARG A 128 -14.46 -3.47 -8.00
N ALA A 129 -13.35 -4.12 -8.33
CA ALA A 129 -12.39 -3.60 -9.31
C ALA A 129 -13.01 -3.45 -10.71
N ARG A 130 -13.86 -4.39 -11.12
CA ARG A 130 -14.57 -4.33 -12.41
C ARG A 130 -15.57 -3.17 -12.47
N VAL A 131 -16.33 -2.96 -11.40
CA VAL A 131 -17.27 -1.81 -11.28
C VAL A 131 -16.50 -0.48 -11.32
N ALA A 132 -15.31 -0.42 -10.73
CA ALA A 132 -14.44 0.74 -10.77
C ALA A 132 -13.80 1.01 -12.15
N GLY A 133 -13.96 0.09 -13.11
CA GLY A 133 -13.48 0.28 -14.48
C GLY A 133 -12.12 -0.39 -14.80
N ALA A 134 -11.65 -1.34 -13.98
CA ALA A 134 -10.46 -2.12 -14.31
C ALA A 134 -10.69 -3.00 -15.54
N GLU A 135 -9.76 -2.99 -16.50
CA GLU A 135 -9.82 -3.85 -17.69
C GLU A 135 -9.54 -5.32 -17.36
N GLY A 136 -8.76 -5.55 -16.32
CA GLY A 136 -8.48 -6.90 -15.84
C GLY A 136 -7.91 -6.93 -14.44
N ILE A 137 -8.19 -8.02 -13.75
CA ILE A 137 -7.66 -8.27 -12.40
C ILE A 137 -7.33 -9.75 -12.23
N LYS A 138 -6.21 -10.02 -11.56
CA LYS A 138 -5.84 -11.35 -11.08
C LYS A 138 -5.53 -11.25 -9.60
N VAL A 139 -6.18 -12.08 -8.81
CA VAL A 139 -5.94 -12.18 -7.36
C VAL A 139 -5.52 -13.60 -7.04
N GLN A 140 -4.47 -13.73 -6.23
CA GLN A 140 -3.94 -15.00 -5.78
C GLN A 140 -3.81 -14.98 -4.26
N VAL A 141 -4.25 -16.07 -3.62
CA VAL A 141 -4.08 -16.31 -2.18
C VAL A 141 -3.40 -17.64 -1.98
N ALA A 142 -2.38 -17.67 -1.15
CA ALA A 142 -1.57 -18.87 -0.85
C ALA A 142 -1.42 -19.06 0.65
N GLY A 143 -1.51 -20.31 1.10
CA GLY A 143 -1.40 -20.69 2.50
C GLY A 143 -2.46 -21.70 2.92
N ARG A 144 -2.76 -21.78 4.21
CA ARG A 144 -3.79 -22.67 4.78
C ARG A 144 -5.20 -22.12 4.57
N LEU A 145 -5.71 -22.26 3.36
CA LEU A 145 -7.01 -21.69 2.95
C LEU A 145 -8.15 -22.34 3.75
N ASN A 146 -8.97 -21.50 4.40
CA ASN A 146 -10.06 -21.91 5.31
C ASN A 146 -9.61 -22.82 6.46
N GLY A 147 -8.35 -22.73 6.90
CA GLY A 147 -7.81 -23.54 7.99
C GLY A 147 -7.41 -24.96 7.59
N ALA A 148 -7.33 -25.28 6.30
CA ALA A 148 -6.86 -26.60 5.85
C ALA A 148 -5.43 -26.89 6.36
N GLU A 149 -5.12 -28.14 6.71
CA GLU A 149 -3.78 -28.52 7.19
C GLU A 149 -2.70 -28.34 6.13
N ILE A 150 -3.03 -28.68 4.88
CA ILE A 150 -2.11 -28.54 3.76
C ILE A 150 -2.29 -27.19 3.10
N ALA A 151 -1.19 -26.44 3.01
CA ALA A 151 -1.17 -25.17 2.31
C ALA A 151 -1.37 -25.37 0.80
N ARG A 152 -2.16 -24.51 0.20
CA ARG A 152 -2.39 -24.50 -1.25
C ARG A 152 -2.52 -23.10 -1.77
N THR A 153 -2.38 -22.96 -3.09
CA THR A 153 -2.56 -21.68 -3.79
C THR A 153 -3.86 -21.74 -4.58
N ALA A 154 -4.67 -20.68 -4.43
CA ALA A 154 -5.86 -20.45 -5.23
C ALA A 154 -5.77 -19.06 -5.87
N TRP A 155 -6.18 -18.97 -7.13
CA TRP A 155 -6.23 -17.70 -7.85
C TRP A 155 -7.49 -17.61 -8.70
N ILE A 156 -7.93 -16.39 -8.95
CA ILE A 156 -9.01 -16.07 -9.87
C ILE A 156 -8.53 -14.91 -10.73
N ARG A 157 -8.81 -14.97 -12.02
CA ARG A 157 -8.54 -13.91 -13.00
C ARG A 157 -9.82 -13.58 -13.75
N GLU A 158 -10.05 -12.30 -13.95
CA GLU A 158 -11.12 -11.79 -14.79
C GLU A 158 -10.59 -10.67 -15.67
N GLY A 159 -10.97 -10.69 -16.94
CA GLY A 159 -10.45 -9.76 -17.94
C GLY A 159 -9.02 -10.07 -18.40
N ARG A 160 -8.39 -9.07 -18.99
CA ARG A 160 -7.04 -9.16 -19.56
C ARG A 160 -6.00 -8.68 -18.53
N VAL A 161 -4.94 -9.45 -18.33
CA VAL A 161 -3.79 -9.06 -17.48
C VAL A 161 -2.50 -9.37 -18.25
N PRO A 162 -2.05 -8.49 -19.14
CA PRO A 162 -0.87 -8.69 -19.99
C PRO A 162 0.41 -8.40 -19.19
N LEU A 163 1.10 -9.44 -18.69
CA LEU A 163 2.31 -9.26 -17.87
C LEU A 163 3.57 -9.03 -18.71
N GLN A 164 3.55 -9.37 -20.01
CA GLN A 164 4.70 -9.23 -20.91
C GLN A 164 4.69 -7.91 -21.69
N THR A 165 3.57 -7.22 -21.78
CA THR A 165 3.44 -5.96 -22.53
C THR A 165 4.02 -4.82 -21.72
N LEU A 166 5.11 -4.20 -22.17
CA LEU A 166 5.79 -3.12 -21.44
C LEU A 166 4.94 -1.84 -21.28
N ARG A 167 4.08 -1.56 -22.26
CA ARG A 167 3.17 -0.40 -22.23
C ARG A 167 1.92 -0.62 -21.36
N ALA A 168 1.72 -1.83 -20.81
CA ALA A 168 0.58 -2.11 -19.95
C ALA A 168 0.78 -1.49 -18.55
N ASP A 169 -0.19 -0.69 -18.11
CA ASP A 169 -0.24 -0.19 -16.73
C ASP A 169 -0.82 -1.27 -15.81
N VAL A 170 0.07 -2.07 -15.24
CA VAL A 170 -0.28 -3.14 -14.30
C VAL A 170 0.17 -2.73 -12.91
N ASP A 171 -0.78 -2.41 -12.03
CA ASP A 171 -0.52 -2.17 -10.62
C ASP A 171 -0.42 -3.51 -9.88
N TYR A 172 0.54 -3.61 -8.96
CA TYR A 172 0.82 -4.84 -8.22
C TYR A 172 0.95 -4.58 -6.73
N ALA A 173 0.28 -5.43 -5.93
CA ALA A 173 0.43 -5.42 -4.49
C ALA A 173 0.66 -6.84 -3.94
N SER A 174 1.47 -6.93 -2.89
CA SER A 174 1.71 -8.15 -2.13
C SER A 174 1.46 -7.88 -0.65
N LYS A 175 0.48 -8.55 -0.08
CA LYS A 175 0.03 -8.39 1.31
C LYS A 175 0.08 -9.72 2.06
N ARG A 176 0.04 -9.62 3.39
CA ARG A 176 -0.01 -10.77 4.30
C ARG A 176 -1.21 -10.62 5.22
N ALA A 177 -2.02 -11.66 5.34
CA ALA A 177 -3.11 -11.74 6.31
C ALA A 177 -2.71 -12.69 7.44
N ASN A 178 -2.78 -12.21 8.67
CA ASN A 178 -2.45 -13.00 9.86
C ASN A 178 -3.72 -13.67 10.36
N THR A 179 -3.83 -14.99 10.14
CA THR A 179 -4.97 -15.76 10.61
C THR A 179 -4.60 -16.64 11.78
N THR A 180 -5.58 -17.16 12.52
CA THR A 180 -5.36 -18.07 13.64
C THR A 180 -4.65 -19.38 13.22
N TYR A 181 -4.73 -19.75 11.94
CA TYR A 181 -4.10 -20.96 11.38
C TYR A 181 -2.74 -20.70 10.72
N GLY A 182 -2.26 -19.45 10.74
CA GLY A 182 -1.01 -19.03 10.12
C GLY A 182 -1.18 -17.86 9.17
N VAL A 183 -0.13 -17.55 8.43
CA VAL A 183 -0.08 -16.41 7.51
C VAL A 183 -0.56 -16.83 6.13
N LEU A 184 -1.44 -16.01 5.53
CA LEU A 184 -1.85 -16.14 4.13
C LEU A 184 -1.15 -15.06 3.31
N GLY A 185 -0.49 -15.46 2.23
CA GLY A 185 0.08 -14.53 1.25
C GLY A 185 -0.96 -14.16 0.19
N ILE A 186 -1.11 -12.87 -0.07
CA ILE A 186 -2.06 -12.32 -1.03
C ILE A 186 -1.26 -11.55 -2.09
N LYS A 187 -1.56 -11.80 -3.36
CA LYS A 187 -0.98 -11.08 -4.49
C LYS A 187 -2.11 -10.59 -5.38
N VAL A 188 -2.06 -9.31 -5.72
CA VAL A 188 -3.06 -8.65 -6.59
C VAL A 188 -2.34 -8.04 -7.78
N TRP A 189 -2.82 -8.32 -8.98
CA TRP A 189 -2.43 -7.66 -10.23
C TRP A 189 -3.66 -6.99 -10.81
N LEU A 190 -3.59 -5.71 -10.99
CA LEU A 190 -4.66 -4.89 -11.52
C LEU A 190 -4.21 -4.22 -12.82
N PHE A 191 -4.87 -4.53 -13.91
CA PHE A 191 -4.62 -3.92 -15.19
C PHE A 191 -5.59 -2.76 -15.43
N ARG A 192 -5.06 -1.56 -15.59
CA ARG A 192 -5.83 -0.33 -15.79
C ARG A 192 -6.03 0.03 -17.26
N GLY A 193 -5.13 -0.41 -18.11
CA GLY A 193 -5.11 -0.10 -19.54
C GLY A 193 -3.69 -0.04 -20.10
N GLU A 194 -3.54 0.36 -21.35
CA GLU A 194 -2.24 0.54 -21.99
C GLU A 194 -1.92 2.04 -22.07
N ILE A 195 -0.67 2.40 -21.74
CA ILE A 195 -0.15 3.76 -21.90
C ILE A 195 0.22 3.93 -23.38
N VAL A 196 -0.44 4.87 -24.04
CA VAL A 196 -0.23 5.19 -25.46
C VAL A 196 0.81 6.30 -25.59
#